data_c50e55ff642d4a981e38618b30005dae
#
_entry.id   c50e55ff642d4a981e38618b30005dae
#
_cell.length_a   1.000
_cell.length_b   1.000
_cell.length_c   1.000
_cell.angle_alpha   90.00
_cell.angle_beta   90.00
_cell.angle_gamma   90.00
#
_symmetry.space_group_name_H-M   'P 1'
#
loop_
_entity.id
_entity.type
_entity.pdbx_description
1 polymer ?
#
loop_
_entity_poly.entity_id
_entity_poly.type
_entity_poly.pdbx_seq_one_letter_code
_entity_poly.pdbx_strand_id
1 'polypeptide(L)'
;MSTTVPALRTPLLAARAEALFTSDLSVRREYTQTEVVAAIRRAISTHHGVRGCAGEVAAAYGEHPETAARRMRWARAVIEGFTTPADRPGAPT
;
A
#
# COMPACT_ATOMS: atom_id res chain seq x y z
N MET A 1 23.68 7.47 12.33
CA MET A 1 23.40 6.37 11.47
C MET A 1 22.21 6.62 10.62
N SER A 2 22.44 6.58 9.39
CA SER A 2 21.40 6.89 8.43
C SER A 2 20.30 5.83 8.39
N THR A 3 20.51 4.71 9.03
CA THR A 3 19.54 3.65 8.99
C THR A 3 18.24 4.02 9.68
N THR A 4 18.28 5.03 10.53
CA THR A 4 17.09 5.42 11.26
C THR A 4 15.98 5.91 10.35
N VAL A 5 16.34 6.66 9.31
CA VAL A 5 15.34 7.28 8.46
C VAL A 5 14.53 6.24 7.71
N PRO A 6 15.14 5.27 7.04
CA PRO A 6 14.34 4.24 6.37
C PRO A 6 13.45 3.47 7.33
N ALA A 7 13.93 3.23 8.53
CA ALA A 7 13.14 2.47 9.49
C ALA A 7 11.87 3.23 9.88
N LEU A 8 11.97 4.54 10.01
CA LEU A 8 10.81 5.34 10.36
C LEU A 8 9.79 5.38 9.25
N ARG A 9 10.24 5.40 8.00
CA ARG A 9 9.33 5.49 6.87
C ARG A 9 8.66 4.17 6.54
N THR A 10 9.34 3.08 6.80
CA THR A 10 8.85 1.77 6.42
C THR A 10 7.49 1.43 7.04
N PRO A 11 7.27 1.65 8.34
CA PRO A 11 5.96 1.32 8.89
C PRO A 11 4.81 2.09 8.25
N LEU A 12 5.03 3.35 7.93
CA LEU A 12 3.97 4.13 7.29
C LEU A 12 3.68 3.62 5.89
N LEU A 13 4.71 3.34 5.12
CA LEU A 13 4.50 2.80 3.78
C LEU A 13 3.83 1.44 3.85
N ALA A 14 4.25 0.62 4.78
CA ALA A 14 3.65 -0.70 4.95
C ALA A 14 2.17 -0.58 5.30
N ALA A 15 1.83 0.33 6.20
CA ALA A 15 0.43 0.49 6.60
C ALA A 15 -0.43 0.92 5.43
N ARG A 16 0.08 1.83 4.62
CA ARG A 16 -0.67 2.29 3.45
C ARG A 16 -0.82 1.19 2.42
N ALA A 17 0.23 0.43 2.19
CA ALA A 17 0.16 -0.67 1.24
C ALA A 17 -0.82 -1.74 1.71
N GLU A 18 -0.83 -2.02 3.01
CA GLU A 18 -1.75 -3.02 3.54
C GLU A 18 -3.19 -2.55 3.41
N ALA A 19 -3.44 -1.28 3.68
CA ALA A 19 -4.80 -0.76 3.49
C ALA A 19 -5.22 -0.85 2.02
N LEU A 20 -4.32 -0.49 1.12
CA LEU A 20 -4.64 -0.57 -0.30
C LEU A 20 -4.86 -2.01 -0.73
N PHE A 21 -4.06 -2.92 -0.18
CA PHE A 21 -4.23 -4.35 -0.45
C PHE A 21 -5.65 -4.81 -0.13
N THR A 22 -6.19 -4.33 1.00
CA THR A 22 -7.52 -4.76 1.41
C THR A 22 -8.64 -3.96 0.76
N SER A 23 -8.31 -2.97 -0.05
CA SER A 23 -9.31 -2.13 -0.67
C SER A 23 -10.02 -2.86 -1.80
N ASP A 24 -11.01 -2.20 -2.35
CA ASP A 24 -11.79 -2.75 -3.45
C ASP A 24 -11.21 -2.40 -4.81
N LEU A 25 -10.02 -1.82 -4.86
CA LEU A 25 -9.42 -1.47 -6.14
C LEU A 25 -8.85 -2.70 -6.84
N SER A 26 -8.99 -2.67 -8.15
CA SER A 26 -8.50 -3.77 -8.99
C SER A 26 -7.05 -3.52 -9.38
N VAL A 27 -6.25 -4.58 -9.43
CA VAL A 27 -4.87 -4.46 -9.91
C VAL A 27 -4.82 -4.21 -11.42
N ARG A 28 -5.94 -4.32 -12.10
CA ARG A 28 -5.97 -4.23 -13.56
C ARG A 28 -6.19 -2.82 -14.07
N ARG A 29 -6.45 -1.88 -13.19
CA ARG A 29 -6.71 -0.50 -13.58
C ARG A 29 -5.68 0.40 -12.97
N GLU A 30 -5.55 1.58 -13.56
CA GLU A 30 -4.75 2.64 -12.98
C GLU A 30 -5.65 3.62 -12.29
N TYR A 31 -5.13 4.25 -11.25
CA TYR A 31 -5.92 5.13 -10.42
C TYR A 31 -5.17 6.42 -10.17
N THR A 32 -5.92 7.49 -9.99
CA THR A 32 -5.34 8.76 -9.55
C THR A 32 -4.99 8.67 -8.09
N GLN A 33 -4.15 9.60 -7.65
CA GLN A 33 -3.80 9.66 -6.24
C GLN A 33 -5.04 9.86 -5.38
N THR A 34 -5.97 10.70 -5.82
CA THR A 34 -7.19 10.94 -5.07
C THR A 34 -7.98 9.64 -4.88
N GLU A 35 -8.07 8.85 -5.95
CA GLU A 35 -8.79 7.59 -5.85
C GLU A 35 -8.10 6.63 -4.89
N VAL A 36 -6.78 6.60 -4.92
CA VAL A 36 -6.04 5.71 -4.02
C VAL A 36 -6.23 6.15 -2.57
N VAL A 37 -6.14 7.44 -2.30
CA VAL A 37 -6.32 7.93 -0.94
C VAL A 37 -7.73 7.59 -0.43
N ALA A 38 -8.72 7.78 -1.27
CA ALA A 38 -10.09 7.46 -0.86
C ALA A 38 -10.24 5.96 -0.58
N ALA A 39 -9.63 5.14 -1.40
CA ALA A 39 -9.71 3.69 -1.20
C ALA A 39 -9.04 3.27 0.10
N ILE A 40 -7.91 3.88 0.41
CA ILE A 40 -7.22 3.58 1.66
C ILE A 40 -8.08 3.96 2.86
N ARG A 41 -8.70 5.12 2.80
CA ARG A 41 -9.56 5.55 3.90
C ARG A 41 -10.74 4.60 4.08
N ARG A 42 -11.36 4.19 2.98
CA ARG A 42 -12.47 3.25 3.08
C ARG A 42 -12.01 1.93 3.67
N ALA A 43 -10.85 1.44 3.24
CA ALA A 43 -10.36 0.17 3.74
C ALA A 43 -10.09 0.23 5.24
N ILE A 44 -9.46 1.31 5.69
CA ILE A 44 -9.17 1.46 7.10
C ILE A 44 -10.48 1.50 7.91
N SER A 45 -11.46 2.22 7.39
CA SER A 45 -12.74 2.28 8.07
C SER A 45 -13.43 0.92 8.09
N THR A 46 -13.43 0.23 6.96
CA THR A 46 -14.10 -1.06 6.85
C THR A 46 -13.48 -2.10 7.79
N HIS A 47 -12.17 -2.08 7.92
CA HIS A 47 -11.48 -3.10 8.70
C HIS A 47 -11.11 -2.63 10.10
N HIS A 48 -11.67 -1.49 10.50
CA HIS A 48 -11.54 -1.00 11.88
C HIS A 48 -10.10 -0.64 12.22
N GLY A 49 -9.42 -0.01 11.29
CA GLY A 49 -8.10 0.53 11.55
C GLY A 49 -7.00 -0.22 10.82
N VAL A 50 -5.80 0.28 11.02
CA VAL A 50 -4.62 -0.28 10.37
C VAL A 50 -4.39 -1.72 10.78
N ARG A 51 -4.64 -2.03 12.04
CA ARG A 51 -4.46 -3.39 12.52
C ARG A 51 -5.41 -4.36 11.85
N GLY A 52 -6.65 -3.92 11.62
CA GLY A 52 -7.59 -4.77 10.92
C GLY A 52 -7.15 -5.04 9.50
N CYS A 53 -6.60 -4.04 8.83
CA CYS A 53 -6.07 -4.25 7.50
C CYS A 53 -4.92 -5.25 7.52
N ALA A 54 -4.03 -5.12 8.49
CA ALA A 54 -2.90 -6.05 8.59
C ALA A 54 -3.39 -7.48 8.81
N GLY A 55 -4.45 -7.64 9.59
CA GLY A 55 -5.02 -8.97 9.81
C GLY A 55 -5.57 -9.57 8.54
N GLU A 56 -6.22 -8.75 7.71
CA GLU A 56 -6.73 -9.23 6.44
C GLU A 56 -5.61 -9.64 5.50
N VAL A 57 -4.53 -8.87 5.48
CA VAL A 57 -3.38 -9.24 4.67
C VAL A 57 -2.81 -10.58 5.13
N ALA A 58 -2.66 -10.74 6.43
CA ALA A 58 -2.13 -11.99 6.96
C ALA A 58 -3.01 -13.17 6.57
N ALA A 59 -4.32 -13.01 6.66
CA ALA A 59 -5.25 -14.06 6.29
C ALA A 59 -5.12 -14.41 4.82
N ALA A 60 -4.99 -13.40 3.96
CA ALA A 60 -4.84 -13.63 2.53
C ALA A 60 -3.58 -14.42 2.22
N TYR A 61 -2.47 -14.08 2.89
CA TYR A 61 -1.24 -14.82 2.69
C TYR A 61 -1.36 -16.26 3.18
N GLY A 62 -2.14 -16.46 4.23
CA GLY A 62 -2.35 -17.82 4.72
C GLY A 62 -3.18 -18.66 3.77
N GLU A 63 -4.12 -18.04 3.08
CA GLU A 63 -5.03 -18.80 2.21
C GLU A 63 -4.54 -18.91 0.78
N HIS A 64 -3.98 -17.82 0.24
CA HIS A 64 -3.58 -17.78 -1.16
C HIS A 64 -2.28 -16.99 -1.28
N PRO A 65 -1.16 -17.60 -0.85
CA PRO A 65 0.10 -16.83 -0.74
C PRO A 65 0.57 -16.22 -2.05
N GLU A 66 0.38 -16.91 -3.16
CA GLU A 66 0.89 -16.38 -4.42
C GLU A 66 0.06 -15.20 -4.90
N THR A 67 -1.23 -15.31 -4.78
CA THR A 67 -2.11 -14.20 -5.15
C THR A 67 -1.88 -13.02 -4.22
N ALA A 68 -1.73 -13.29 -2.94
CA ALA A 68 -1.49 -12.24 -1.97
C ALA A 68 -0.18 -11.52 -2.26
N ALA A 69 0.86 -12.28 -2.58
CA ALA A 69 2.15 -11.66 -2.88
C ALA A 69 2.06 -10.76 -4.11
N ARG A 70 1.34 -11.19 -5.12
CA ARG A 70 1.16 -10.40 -6.32
C ARG A 70 0.42 -9.12 -6.04
N ARG A 71 -0.65 -9.21 -5.26
CA ARG A 71 -1.43 -8.03 -4.92
C ARG A 71 -0.63 -7.08 -4.06
N MET A 72 0.18 -7.60 -3.16
CA MET A 72 0.99 -6.72 -2.32
C MET A 72 2.06 -5.99 -3.15
N ARG A 73 2.63 -6.66 -4.14
CA ARG A 73 3.57 -5.98 -5.03
C ARG A 73 2.89 -4.83 -5.75
N TRP A 74 1.67 -5.05 -6.21
CA TRP A 74 0.89 -3.99 -6.83
C TRP A 74 0.65 -2.83 -5.86
N ALA A 75 0.21 -3.17 -4.65
CA ALA A 75 -0.11 -2.14 -3.67
C ALA A 75 1.12 -1.30 -3.34
N ARG A 76 2.26 -1.95 -3.16
CA ARG A 76 3.47 -1.22 -2.84
C ARG A 76 3.93 -0.34 -4.00
N ALA A 77 3.81 -0.85 -5.20
CA ALA A 77 4.19 -0.05 -6.37
C ALA A 77 3.33 1.20 -6.49
N VAL A 78 2.03 1.06 -6.24
CA VAL A 78 1.14 2.21 -6.29
C VAL A 78 1.53 3.24 -5.25
N ILE A 79 1.74 2.79 -4.01
CA ILE A 79 2.07 3.71 -2.93
C ILE A 79 3.40 4.40 -3.21
N GLU A 80 4.39 3.65 -3.65
CA GLU A 80 5.69 4.24 -3.93
C GLU A 80 5.62 5.25 -5.06
N GLY A 81 4.76 4.98 -6.01
CA GLY A 81 4.60 5.89 -7.13
C GLY A 81 4.06 7.25 -6.71
N PHE A 82 3.27 7.30 -5.68
CA PHE A 82 2.71 8.56 -5.21
C PHE A 82 3.50 9.17 -4.07
N THR A 83 4.33 8.40 -3.42
CA THR A 83 4.98 8.87 -2.21
C THR A 83 6.15 9.78 -2.51
N THR A 84 6.92 9.46 -3.53
CA THR A 84 8.14 10.20 -3.81
C THR A 84 8.25 10.61 -5.26
N PRO A 85 7.23 11.24 -5.81
CA PRO A 85 7.32 11.62 -7.21
C PRO A 85 8.42 12.64 -7.47
N ALA A 86 8.62 13.54 -6.55
CA ALA A 86 9.60 14.58 -6.73
C ALA A 86 11.02 14.07 -6.56
N ASP A 87 11.16 12.98 -5.87
CA ASP A 87 12.48 12.43 -5.59
C ASP A 87 12.93 11.41 -6.60
N ARG A 88 12.10 11.10 -7.55
CA ARG A 88 12.42 10.10 -8.52
C ARG A 88 13.54 10.56 -9.40
N PRO A 89 14.59 9.77 -9.51
CA PRO A 89 15.72 10.20 -10.33
C PRO A 89 15.33 10.51 -11.75
N GLY A 90 14.48 9.75 -12.32
CA GLY A 90 14.08 9.99 -13.68
C GLY A 90 12.95 10.97 -13.83
N ALA A 91 12.54 11.57 -12.74
CA ALA A 91 11.41 12.47 -12.81
C ALA A 91 11.67 13.57 -13.81
N PRO A 92 10.68 13.92 -14.56
CA PRO A 92 10.85 14.97 -15.54
C PRO A 92 11.25 16.21 -14.83
N THR A 93 12.16 16.73 -15.39
CA THR A 93 12.64 17.92 -14.77
C THR A 93 11.98 19.07 -15.45
#